data_6f08f1a8f32c7804544ea00253a7f61f
#
_entry.id   6f08f1a8f32c7804544ea00253a7f61f
#
_cell.length_a   1.000
_cell.length_b   1.000
_cell.length_c   1.000
_cell.angle_alpha   90.00
_cell.angle_beta   90.00
_cell.angle_gamma   90.00
#
_symmetry.space_group_name_H-M   'P 1'
#
loop_
_entity.id
_entity.type
_entity.pdbx_description
1 polymer ?
#
loop_
_entity_poly.entity_id
_entity_poly.type
_entity_poly.pdbx_seq_one_letter_code
_entity_poly.pdbx_strand_id
1 'polypeptide(L)'
;MARSVGIDLGTTNSCVAVLEGGEPTVIPNAEGARTTPSVVAFTNSGETLVGEVAKRQAVTNVDRTVRSVKRHMGEAWTMGVDDKTYKPQQISAFILQKLKRDAEAYLGEPVTNAVITVPAYFSDAQRQATKEAGEIAGLAVDRIVNEPTAAALAYGLDKTDKDLSLIHISEPTRL
;
A
#
# COMPACT_ATOMS: atom_id res chain seq x y z
N MET A 1 -0.99 23.52 2.97
CA MET A 1 0.05 22.81 3.76
C MET A 1 0.22 21.44 3.14
N ALA A 2 1.43 20.88 3.17
CA ALA A 2 1.66 19.51 2.69
C ALA A 2 0.88 18.51 3.58
N ARG A 3 0.09 17.62 2.97
CA ARG A 3 -0.68 16.60 3.69
C ARG A 3 0.12 15.32 3.84
N SER A 4 0.01 14.73 5.02
CA SER A 4 0.52 13.39 5.31
C SER A 4 -0.65 12.41 5.35
N VAL A 5 -0.45 11.22 4.78
CA VAL A 5 -1.44 10.14 4.74
C VAL A 5 -0.90 8.87 5.38
N GLY A 6 -1.78 8.04 5.89
CA GLY A 6 -1.48 6.66 6.28
C GLY A 6 -1.78 5.72 5.13
N ILE A 7 -0.86 4.81 4.81
CA ILE A 7 -1.02 3.82 3.75
C ILE A 7 -0.83 2.41 4.32
N ASP A 8 -1.81 1.57 4.12
CA ASP A 8 -1.66 0.13 4.24
C ASP A 8 -1.40 -0.45 2.84
N LEU A 9 -0.14 -0.80 2.58
CA LEU A 9 0.29 -1.46 1.35
C LEU A 9 0.15 -2.96 1.52
N GLY A 10 -1.07 -3.47 1.39
CA GLY A 10 -1.38 -4.88 1.63
C GLY A 10 -0.98 -5.82 0.47
N THR A 11 -0.86 -7.12 0.77
CA THR A 11 -0.53 -8.15 -0.23
C THR A 11 -1.61 -8.28 -1.31
N THR A 12 -2.87 -8.23 -0.90
CA THR A 12 -4.03 -8.41 -1.79
C THR A 12 -4.72 -7.09 -2.11
N ASN A 13 -4.93 -6.26 -1.10
CA ASN A 13 -5.56 -4.95 -1.22
C ASN A 13 -4.76 -3.93 -0.43
N SER A 14 -4.78 -2.70 -0.90
CA SER A 14 -4.16 -1.55 -0.25
C SER A 14 -5.20 -0.48 0.03
N CYS A 15 -4.96 0.36 1.01
CA CYS A 15 -5.82 1.51 1.29
C CYS A 15 -4.99 2.73 1.73
N VAL A 16 -5.60 3.89 1.61
CA VAL A 16 -5.04 5.16 2.08
C VAL A 16 -6.04 5.86 2.99
N ALA A 17 -5.54 6.45 4.06
CA ALA A 17 -6.34 7.18 5.03
C ALA A 17 -5.70 8.51 5.39
N VAL A 18 -6.53 9.44 5.82
CA VAL A 18 -6.12 10.77 6.28
C VAL A 18 -6.78 11.06 7.63
N LEU A 19 -6.18 11.96 8.40
CA LEU A 19 -6.79 12.49 9.60
C LEU A 19 -7.60 13.76 9.25
N GLU A 20 -8.91 13.68 9.36
CA GLU A 20 -9.84 14.80 9.14
C GLU A 20 -10.55 15.17 10.45
N GLY A 21 -10.36 16.41 10.91
CA GLY A 21 -10.97 16.85 12.17
C GLY A 21 -10.56 16.07 13.41
N GLY A 22 -9.44 15.36 13.36
CA GLY A 22 -8.98 14.48 14.44
C GLY A 22 -9.43 13.02 14.31
N GLU A 23 -10.27 12.69 13.32
CA GLU A 23 -10.77 11.35 13.06
C GLU A 23 -10.11 10.71 11.82
N PRO A 24 -9.73 9.42 11.88
CA PRO A 24 -9.17 8.73 10.73
C PRO A 24 -10.26 8.43 9.69
N THR A 25 -10.05 8.89 8.47
CA THR A 25 -10.95 8.67 7.34
C THR A 25 -10.24 7.88 6.25
N VAL A 26 -10.79 6.71 5.87
CA VAL A 26 -10.29 5.95 4.72
C VAL A 26 -10.80 6.60 3.44
N ILE A 27 -9.87 7.00 2.59
CA ILE A 27 -10.16 7.69 1.34
C ILE A 27 -10.67 6.69 0.30
N PRO A 28 -11.83 6.93 -0.35
CA PRO A 28 -12.27 6.12 -1.46
C PRO A 28 -11.37 6.33 -2.69
N ASN A 29 -11.13 5.28 -3.45
CA ASN A 29 -10.42 5.37 -4.72
C ASN A 29 -11.31 5.96 -5.83
N ALA A 30 -10.75 6.18 -7.01
CA ALA A 30 -11.47 6.73 -8.16
C ALA A 30 -12.68 5.86 -8.60
N GLU A 31 -12.67 4.58 -8.26
CA GLU A 31 -13.74 3.62 -8.52
C GLU A 31 -14.82 3.60 -7.41
N GLY A 32 -14.67 4.41 -6.37
CA GLY A 32 -15.59 4.53 -5.23
C GLY A 32 -15.40 3.48 -4.13
N ALA A 33 -14.39 2.62 -4.23
CA ALA A 33 -14.08 1.62 -3.22
C ALA A 33 -13.08 2.15 -2.18
N ARG A 34 -13.18 1.67 -0.94
CA ARG A 34 -12.25 2.05 0.15
C ARG A 34 -10.93 1.27 0.12
N THR A 35 -10.86 0.22 -0.69
CA THR A 35 -9.65 -0.57 -0.91
C THR A 35 -9.35 -0.68 -2.40
N THR A 36 -8.07 -0.70 -2.73
CA THR A 36 -7.56 -0.83 -4.10
C THR A 36 -6.83 -2.17 -4.20
N PRO A 37 -7.19 -3.06 -5.15
CA PRO A 37 -6.45 -4.29 -5.36
C PRO A 37 -4.97 -4.01 -5.61
N SER A 38 -4.09 -4.74 -4.92
CA SER A 38 -2.63 -4.65 -5.09
C SER A 38 -2.19 -5.44 -6.34
N VAL A 39 -2.72 -5.02 -7.48
CA VAL A 39 -2.51 -5.63 -8.81
C VAL A 39 -2.01 -4.57 -9.77
N VAL A 40 -0.96 -4.88 -10.50
CA VAL A 40 -0.38 -4.04 -11.56
C VAL A 40 -0.32 -4.84 -12.84
N ALA A 41 -0.73 -4.26 -13.95
CA ALA A 41 -0.66 -4.88 -15.26
C ALA A 41 -0.09 -3.91 -16.29
N PHE A 42 0.60 -4.46 -17.28
CA PHE A 42 1.19 -3.71 -18.38
C PHE A 42 0.47 -4.10 -19.68
N THR A 43 -0.09 -3.12 -20.37
CA THR A 43 -0.75 -3.34 -21.67
C THR A 43 0.27 -3.47 -22.79
N ASN A 44 -0.15 -4.02 -23.92
CA ASN A 44 0.68 -4.08 -25.12
C ASN A 44 0.97 -2.68 -25.73
N SER A 45 0.17 -1.67 -25.36
CA SER A 45 0.41 -0.28 -25.72
C SER A 45 1.41 0.45 -24.82
N GLY A 46 1.96 -0.24 -23.80
CA GLY A 46 2.92 0.34 -22.85
C GLY A 46 2.29 1.11 -21.68
N GLU A 47 0.96 1.04 -21.53
CA GLU A 47 0.24 1.64 -20.42
C GLU A 47 0.34 0.74 -19.16
N THR A 48 0.46 1.35 -17.99
CA THR A 48 0.43 0.65 -16.70
C THR A 48 -0.94 0.80 -16.05
N LEU A 49 -1.61 -0.32 -15.84
CA LEU A 49 -2.90 -0.41 -15.14
C LEU A 49 -2.65 -0.80 -13.67
N VAL A 50 -3.44 -0.23 -12.75
CA VAL A 50 -3.33 -0.51 -11.31
C VAL A 50 -4.71 -0.67 -10.70
N GLY A 51 -4.84 -1.60 -9.76
CA GLY A 51 -6.05 -1.80 -9.00
C GLY A 51 -7.10 -2.64 -9.72
N GLU A 52 -8.36 -2.24 -9.66
CA GLU A 52 -9.48 -3.03 -10.17
C GLU A 52 -9.41 -3.24 -11.69
N VAL A 53 -8.97 -2.23 -12.45
CA VAL A 53 -8.80 -2.34 -13.91
C VAL A 53 -7.71 -3.36 -14.28
N ALA A 54 -6.61 -3.38 -13.54
CA ALA A 54 -5.57 -4.38 -13.70
C ALA A 54 -6.06 -5.79 -13.34
N LYS A 55 -6.83 -5.91 -12.25
CA LYS A 55 -7.39 -7.18 -11.78
C LYS A 55 -8.36 -7.78 -12.79
N ARG A 56 -9.25 -6.99 -13.39
CA ARG A 56 -10.27 -7.46 -14.34
C ARG A 56 -9.67 -8.06 -15.60
N GLN A 57 -8.61 -7.47 -16.15
CA GLN A 57 -7.95 -7.96 -17.36
C GLN A 57 -6.90 -9.06 -17.11
N ALA A 58 -6.62 -9.41 -15.85
CA ALA A 58 -5.54 -10.31 -15.47
C ALA A 58 -5.67 -11.72 -16.07
N VAL A 59 -6.88 -12.20 -16.33
CA VAL A 59 -7.12 -13.52 -16.92
C VAL A 59 -6.65 -13.58 -18.38
N THR A 60 -6.78 -12.47 -19.11
CA THR A 60 -6.39 -12.37 -20.52
C THR A 60 -4.97 -11.84 -20.73
N ASN A 61 -4.30 -11.41 -19.67
CA ASN A 61 -2.97 -10.79 -19.72
C ASN A 61 -2.10 -11.26 -18.53
N VAL A 62 -2.02 -12.58 -18.36
CA VAL A 62 -1.39 -13.22 -17.19
C VAL A 62 0.09 -12.86 -17.09
N ASP A 63 0.83 -12.98 -18.20
CA ASP A 63 2.30 -12.81 -18.23
C ASP A 63 2.74 -11.37 -17.98
N ARG A 64 1.83 -10.41 -18.11
CA ARG A 64 2.09 -8.97 -17.92
C ARG A 64 1.34 -8.39 -16.70
N THR A 65 0.83 -9.27 -15.82
CA THR A 65 0.09 -8.87 -14.61
C THR A 65 0.76 -9.41 -13.36
N VAL A 66 1.09 -8.51 -12.45
CA VAL A 66 1.67 -8.82 -11.14
C VAL A 66 0.61 -8.72 -10.06
N ARG A 67 0.52 -9.78 -9.27
CA ARG A 67 -0.29 -9.84 -8.05
C ARG A 67 0.61 -10.12 -6.86
N SER A 68 0.23 -9.64 -5.68
CA SER A 68 0.90 -9.98 -4.42
C SER A 68 2.42 -9.67 -4.40
N VAL A 69 2.84 -8.62 -5.09
CA VAL A 69 4.25 -8.22 -5.19
C VAL A 69 4.92 -8.01 -3.82
N LYS A 70 4.13 -7.68 -2.79
CA LYS A 70 4.62 -7.52 -1.41
C LYS A 70 5.39 -8.74 -0.90
N ARG A 71 5.08 -9.94 -1.37
CA ARG A 71 5.78 -11.18 -0.99
C ARG A 71 7.23 -11.22 -1.44
N HIS A 72 7.56 -10.46 -2.49
CA HIS A 72 8.90 -10.40 -3.08
C HIS A 72 9.71 -9.19 -2.61
N MET A 73 9.17 -8.38 -1.69
CA MET A 73 9.89 -7.22 -1.16
C MET A 73 11.19 -7.66 -0.47
N GLY A 74 12.29 -6.98 -0.80
CA GLY A 74 13.61 -7.30 -0.27
C GLY A 74 14.29 -8.51 -0.92
N GLU A 75 13.66 -9.16 -1.91
CA GLU A 75 14.22 -10.28 -2.66
C GLU A 75 14.86 -9.83 -3.99
N ALA A 76 15.69 -10.70 -4.56
CA ALA A 76 16.27 -10.52 -5.91
C ALA A 76 15.27 -10.80 -7.04
N TRP A 77 13.98 -10.89 -6.74
CA TRP A 77 12.92 -11.12 -7.72
C TRP A 77 12.80 -9.93 -8.69
N THR A 78 12.58 -10.26 -9.95
CA THR A 78 12.34 -9.26 -11.00
C THR A 78 11.27 -9.74 -11.96
N MET A 79 10.61 -8.80 -12.63
CA MET A 79 9.68 -9.06 -13.72
C MET A 79 10.12 -8.35 -14.97
N GLY A 80 10.29 -9.11 -16.06
CA GLY A 80 10.53 -8.55 -17.39
C GLY A 80 9.23 -8.23 -18.10
N VAL A 81 9.12 -7.02 -18.65
CA VAL A 81 8.02 -6.62 -19.53
C VAL A 81 8.62 -5.84 -20.68
N ASP A 82 8.49 -6.39 -21.89
CA ASP A 82 9.17 -5.87 -23.08
C ASP A 82 10.69 -5.73 -22.83
N ASP A 83 11.28 -4.56 -23.08
CA ASP A 83 12.71 -4.31 -22.86
C ASP A 83 13.04 -3.81 -21.43
N LYS A 84 12.05 -3.84 -20.51
CA LYS A 84 12.21 -3.33 -19.14
C LYS A 84 12.15 -4.44 -18.12
N THR A 85 12.95 -4.29 -17.07
CA THR A 85 12.93 -5.17 -15.90
C THR A 85 12.55 -4.38 -14.66
N TYR A 86 11.54 -4.85 -13.96
CA TYR A 86 11.00 -4.20 -12.77
C TYR A 86 11.37 -4.98 -11.50
N LYS A 87 11.81 -4.28 -10.47
CA LYS A 87 12.00 -4.80 -9.12
C LYS A 87 10.68 -4.70 -8.31
N PRO A 88 10.54 -5.45 -7.20
CA PRO A 88 9.33 -5.40 -6.37
C PRO A 88 8.95 -3.98 -5.91
N GLN A 89 9.93 -3.16 -5.49
CA GLN A 89 9.70 -1.79 -5.06
C GLN A 89 9.19 -0.88 -6.19
N GLN A 90 9.60 -1.11 -7.44
CA GLN A 90 9.10 -0.35 -8.59
C GLN A 90 7.64 -0.73 -8.92
N ILE A 91 7.29 -2.01 -8.84
CA ILE A 91 5.91 -2.46 -9.00
C ILE A 91 5.03 -1.92 -7.87
N SER A 92 5.50 -1.98 -6.62
CA SER A 92 4.80 -1.41 -5.46
C SER A 92 4.61 0.10 -5.58
N ALA A 93 5.58 0.80 -6.18
CA ALA A 93 5.47 2.23 -6.42
C ALA A 93 4.30 2.60 -7.33
N PHE A 94 3.93 1.78 -8.32
CA PHE A 94 2.74 2.04 -9.14
C PHE A 94 1.44 2.00 -8.30
N ILE A 95 1.37 1.08 -7.33
CA ILE A 95 0.23 1.01 -6.40
C ILE A 95 0.19 2.27 -5.55
N LEU A 96 1.33 2.66 -4.96
CA LEU A 96 1.44 3.85 -4.13
C LEU A 96 1.14 5.14 -4.92
N GLN A 97 1.54 5.23 -6.18
CA GLN A 97 1.20 6.35 -7.05
C GLN A 97 -0.30 6.46 -7.31
N LYS A 98 -0.99 5.31 -7.47
CA LYS A 98 -2.46 5.33 -7.59
C LYS A 98 -3.10 5.80 -6.30
N LEU A 99 -2.70 5.26 -5.14
CA LEU A 99 -3.24 5.69 -3.85
C LEU A 99 -2.99 7.18 -3.59
N LYS A 100 -1.80 7.68 -3.95
CA LYS A 100 -1.47 9.10 -3.88
C LYS A 100 -2.41 9.95 -4.73
N ARG A 101 -2.60 9.60 -6.00
CA ARG A 101 -3.51 10.32 -6.92
C ARG A 101 -4.95 10.33 -6.43
N ASP A 102 -5.43 9.17 -5.95
CA ASP A 102 -6.77 9.06 -5.39
C ASP A 102 -6.94 9.94 -4.14
N ALA A 103 -5.92 9.98 -3.28
CA ALA A 103 -5.90 10.86 -2.12
C ALA A 103 -5.86 12.34 -2.48
N GLU A 104 -5.04 12.74 -3.43
CA GLU A 104 -4.95 14.11 -3.94
C GLU A 104 -6.26 14.56 -4.59
N ALA A 105 -6.92 13.67 -5.34
CA ALA A 105 -8.23 13.95 -5.94
C ALA A 105 -9.33 14.14 -4.88
N TYR A 106 -9.31 13.35 -3.81
CA TYR A 106 -10.25 13.47 -2.70
C TYR A 106 -10.03 14.73 -1.88
N LEU A 107 -8.77 15.04 -1.55
CA LEU A 107 -8.40 16.15 -0.68
C LEU A 107 -8.40 17.51 -1.40
N GLY A 108 -8.27 17.52 -2.72
CA GLY A 108 -8.11 18.75 -3.50
C GLY A 108 -6.77 19.45 -3.29
N GLU A 109 -5.78 18.78 -2.69
CA GLU A 109 -4.45 19.32 -2.41
C GLU A 109 -3.35 18.24 -2.55
N PRO A 110 -2.08 18.63 -2.77
CA PRO A 110 -0.99 17.68 -2.93
C PRO A 110 -0.72 16.86 -1.65
N VAL A 111 -0.44 15.56 -1.85
CA VAL A 111 0.02 14.63 -0.83
C VAL A 111 1.51 14.40 -1.00
N THR A 112 2.30 14.83 -0.03
CA THR A 112 3.76 14.77 -0.09
C THR A 112 4.37 13.74 0.86
N ASN A 113 3.70 13.45 1.96
CA ASN A 113 4.22 12.61 3.04
C ASN A 113 3.33 11.39 3.27
N ALA A 114 3.95 10.29 3.69
CA ALA A 114 3.22 9.09 4.05
C ALA A 114 3.85 8.36 5.24
N VAL A 115 2.99 7.74 6.04
CA VAL A 115 3.34 6.65 6.96
C VAL A 115 2.84 5.36 6.32
N ILE A 116 3.72 4.36 6.13
CA ILE A 116 3.38 3.10 5.46
C ILE A 116 3.48 1.96 6.46
N THR A 117 2.47 1.07 6.48
CA THR A 117 2.48 -0.11 7.35
C THR A 117 3.12 -1.31 6.68
N VAL A 118 3.80 -2.13 7.48
CA VAL A 118 4.41 -3.40 7.07
C VAL A 118 4.13 -4.49 8.10
N PRO A 119 4.16 -5.77 7.72
CA PRO A 119 4.09 -6.87 8.67
C PRO A 119 5.21 -6.78 9.73
N ALA A 120 4.93 -7.18 10.97
CA ALA A 120 5.90 -7.14 12.05
C ALA A 120 7.15 -8.01 11.77
N TYR A 121 6.99 -9.09 11.00
CA TYR A 121 8.08 -10.01 10.64
C TYR A 121 8.97 -9.52 9.47
N PHE A 122 8.66 -8.37 8.86
CA PHE A 122 9.51 -7.83 7.79
C PHE A 122 10.92 -7.53 8.30
N SER A 123 11.91 -8.02 7.57
CA SER A 123 13.32 -7.72 7.78
C SER A 123 13.63 -6.26 7.43
N ASP A 124 14.80 -5.79 7.83
CA ASP A 124 15.26 -4.43 7.49
C ASP A 124 15.34 -4.21 5.98
N ALA A 125 15.76 -5.23 5.22
CA ALA A 125 15.79 -5.16 3.75
C ALA A 125 14.39 -4.97 3.15
N GLN A 126 13.38 -5.66 3.68
CA GLN A 126 11.98 -5.54 3.23
C GLN A 126 11.39 -4.18 3.61
N ARG A 127 11.72 -3.65 4.80
CA ARG A 127 11.33 -2.31 5.24
C ARG A 127 11.98 -1.23 4.37
N GLN A 128 13.26 -1.38 4.07
CA GLN A 128 13.98 -0.47 3.19
C GLN A 128 13.39 -0.48 1.78
N ALA A 129 13.10 -1.64 1.21
CA ALA A 129 12.46 -1.75 -0.10
C ALA A 129 11.05 -1.12 -0.12
N THR A 130 10.30 -1.20 0.98
CA THR A 130 9.00 -0.53 1.12
C THR A 130 9.16 0.99 1.16
N LYS A 131 10.16 1.49 1.88
CA LYS A 131 10.49 2.92 1.89
C LYS A 131 10.88 3.43 0.51
N GLU A 132 11.76 2.72 -0.19
CA GLU A 132 12.15 3.01 -1.58
C GLU A 132 10.95 3.06 -2.52
N ALA A 133 9.98 2.13 -2.38
CA ALA A 133 8.75 2.16 -3.16
C ALA A 133 7.97 3.46 -2.96
N GLY A 134 7.89 3.96 -1.73
CA GLY A 134 7.26 5.25 -1.41
C GLY A 134 8.00 6.41 -2.07
N GLU A 135 9.33 6.43 -1.98
CA GLU A 135 10.17 7.47 -2.59
C GLU A 135 10.05 7.47 -4.13
N ILE A 136 10.04 6.29 -4.77
CA ILE A 136 9.80 6.16 -6.21
C ILE A 136 8.41 6.68 -6.59
N ALA A 137 7.41 6.49 -5.73
CA ALA A 137 6.06 7.01 -5.93
C ALA A 137 5.95 8.54 -5.72
N GLY A 138 7.01 9.20 -5.30
CA GLY A 138 7.03 10.64 -5.03
C GLY A 138 6.44 11.01 -3.67
N LEU A 139 6.61 10.13 -2.68
CA LEU A 139 6.21 10.35 -1.29
C LEU A 139 7.46 10.43 -0.40
N ALA A 140 7.52 11.42 0.49
CA ALA A 140 8.42 11.38 1.62
C ALA A 140 7.86 10.39 2.65
N VAL A 141 8.56 9.28 2.88
CA VAL A 141 8.13 8.27 3.84
C VAL A 141 8.62 8.65 5.23
N ASP A 142 7.74 9.22 6.03
CA ASP A 142 8.07 9.70 7.38
C ASP A 142 8.36 8.55 8.34
N ARG A 143 7.58 7.46 8.22
CA ARG A 143 7.76 6.25 9.04
C ARG A 143 7.28 4.99 8.32
N ILE A 144 7.95 3.89 8.67
CA ILE A 144 7.45 2.52 8.45
C ILE A 144 6.99 1.99 9.81
N VAL A 145 5.74 1.58 9.92
CA VAL A 145 5.10 1.13 11.16
C VAL A 145 4.63 -0.32 10.99
N ASN A 146 4.73 -1.12 12.04
CA ASN A 146 4.21 -2.49 12.02
C ASN A 146 2.67 -2.48 11.96
N GLU A 147 2.08 -3.30 11.10
CA GLU A 147 0.63 -3.46 10.96
C GLU A 147 -0.09 -3.73 12.30
N PRO A 148 0.36 -4.68 13.14
CA PRO A 148 -0.27 -4.91 14.44
C PRO A 148 -0.13 -3.71 15.39
N THR A 149 0.98 -2.97 15.33
CA THR A 149 1.17 -1.75 16.13
C THR A 149 0.20 -0.66 15.70
N ALA A 150 0.04 -0.45 14.38
CA ALA A 150 -0.92 0.52 13.85
C ALA A 150 -2.36 0.16 14.23
N ALA A 151 -2.73 -1.12 14.14
CA ALA A 151 -4.05 -1.59 14.53
C ALA A 151 -4.31 -1.39 16.05
N ALA A 152 -3.32 -1.68 16.89
CA ALA A 152 -3.41 -1.47 18.34
C ALA A 152 -3.58 0.03 18.69
N LEU A 153 -2.83 0.91 18.03
CA LEU A 153 -2.96 2.35 18.22
C LEU A 153 -4.35 2.84 17.80
N ALA A 154 -4.85 2.39 16.63
CA ALA A 154 -6.18 2.76 16.15
C ALA A 154 -7.29 2.29 17.11
N TYR A 155 -7.18 1.07 17.65
CA TYR A 155 -8.14 0.52 18.61
C TYR A 155 -8.05 1.20 19.99
N GLY A 156 -6.85 1.62 20.41
CA GLY A 156 -6.59 2.25 21.71
C GLY A 156 -7.00 3.70 21.80
N LEU A 157 -7.16 4.40 20.67
CA LEU A 157 -7.61 5.79 20.65
C LEU A 157 -9.03 5.97 21.17
N ASP A 158 -9.87 4.93 21.06
CA ASP A 158 -11.27 4.96 21.55
C ASP A 158 -11.43 4.46 22.99
N LYS A 159 -10.39 3.93 23.64
CA LYS A 159 -10.51 3.24 24.94
C LYS A 159 -9.36 3.57 25.87
N THR A 160 -9.55 4.62 26.66
CA THR A 160 -8.55 5.09 27.64
C THR A 160 -8.40 4.21 28.88
N ASP A 161 -9.18 3.14 29.06
CA ASP A 161 -9.27 2.40 30.35
C ASP A 161 -9.12 0.87 30.28
N LYS A 162 -8.58 0.27 29.20
CA LYS A 162 -8.40 -1.19 29.15
C LYS A 162 -7.02 -1.58 28.63
N ASP A 163 -6.35 -2.48 29.38
CA ASP A 163 -5.13 -3.16 28.95
C ASP A 163 -5.37 -3.89 27.61
N LEU A 164 -4.65 -3.48 26.58
CA LEU A 164 -4.69 -4.09 25.26
C LEU A 164 -3.75 -5.28 25.21
N SER A 165 -4.29 -6.49 25.14
CA SER A 165 -3.48 -7.68 24.85
C SER A 165 -3.21 -7.75 23.35
N LEU A 166 -2.00 -7.39 22.93
CA LEU A 166 -1.53 -7.47 21.54
C LEU A 166 -1.48 -8.91 20.99
N ILE A 167 -1.47 -9.90 21.86
CA ILE A 167 -1.40 -11.33 21.48
C ILE A 167 -2.65 -11.77 20.71
N HIS A 168 -3.82 -11.25 21.08
CA HIS A 168 -5.09 -11.60 20.41
C HIS A 168 -5.28 -10.94 19.02
N ILE A 169 -4.51 -9.89 18.72
CA ILE A 169 -4.58 -9.15 17.45
C ILE A 169 -3.60 -9.71 16.41
N SER A 170 -2.48 -10.28 16.87
CA SER A 170 -1.36 -10.71 16.02
C SER A 170 -1.35 -12.19 15.65
N GLU A 171 -2.15 -13.04 16.28
CA GLU A 171 -2.29 -14.45 15.92
C GLU A 171 -3.70 -14.72 15.37
N PRO A 172 -3.85 -14.87 14.03
CA PRO A 172 -5.07 -15.46 13.49
C PRO A 172 -5.14 -16.91 13.99
N THR A 173 -6.21 -17.24 14.68
CA THR A 173 -6.54 -18.61 15.08
C THR A 173 -6.37 -19.55 13.88
N ARG A 174 -5.38 -20.42 13.94
CA ARG A 174 -5.31 -21.57 13.03
C ARG A 174 -6.48 -22.49 13.39
N LEU A 175 -7.51 -22.49 12.55
CA LEU A 175 -8.45 -23.59 12.44
C LEU A 175 -7.90 -24.62 11.47
#